data_2f39fe84097563e280dff61b7fd9b458
#
_entry.id   2f39fe84097563e280dff61b7fd9b458
#
_cell.length_a   1.000
_cell.length_b   1.000
_cell.length_c   1.000
_cell.angle_alpha   90.00
_cell.angle_beta   90.00
_cell.angle_gamma   90.00
#
_symmetry.space_group_name_H-M   'P 1'
#
loop_
_entity.id
_entity.type
_entity.pdbx_description
1 polymer ?
#
loop_
_entity_poly.entity_id
_entity_poly.type
_entity_poly.pdbx_seq_one_letter_code
_entity_poly.pdbx_strand_id
1 'polypeptide(L)'
;MIAIMLLSCVSSKKFNAMQQQAQQVQGRYDSLYAKSGADLQSCRDEVADVRQQKQSLQVRLDELNKQLPMIKENNTQLLRQLESLSVISSSQAESIKRSLENLGAKDVYIQDLQAALARRDSLNLALVMNLKGVLGNLNDEDINIKVEKGVIYVDISDKMLFNSGSYVVRERAREVLGKVALVLKNQPDIEFMVEGHTDTVSYAQGVLLDNWDLSVKRATSVVRILQNEYQVPPVRMTAAGRGEYISLASNSTAEGRAVNRRTRIVILPQLDQFFKLLERKKE
;
A
#
# COMPACT_ATOMS: atom_id res chain seq x y z
N MET A 1 -52.56 -47.64 31.76
CA MET A 1 -51.31 -47.19 31.14
C MET A 1 -51.35 -45.65 31.10
N ILE A 2 -50.80 -45.00 32.08
CA ILE A 2 -50.86 -43.52 32.23
C ILE A 2 -49.54 -42.99 31.67
N ALA A 3 -49.61 -42.26 30.57
CA ALA A 3 -48.47 -41.56 29.97
C ALA A 3 -48.22 -40.25 30.73
N ILE A 4 -47.12 -40.19 31.46
CA ILE A 4 -46.65 -38.97 32.15
C ILE A 4 -45.96 -38.12 31.09
N MET A 5 -46.64 -37.03 30.67
CA MET A 5 -46.04 -35.94 29.91
C MET A 5 -45.17 -35.11 30.87
N LEU A 6 -43.86 -35.25 30.75
CA LEU A 6 -42.91 -34.35 31.40
C LEU A 6 -42.90 -33.01 30.65
N LEU A 7 -43.69 -32.06 31.14
CA LEU A 7 -43.64 -30.63 30.74
C LEU A 7 -42.40 -30.03 31.40
N SER A 8 -41.32 -29.90 30.62
CA SER A 8 -40.17 -29.11 31.00
C SER A 8 -40.53 -27.61 30.94
N CYS A 9 -40.99 -27.07 32.08
CA CYS A 9 -41.26 -25.64 32.22
C CYS A 9 -39.95 -24.85 32.28
N VAL A 10 -39.52 -24.34 31.17
CA VAL A 10 -38.51 -23.27 31.17
C VAL A 10 -39.13 -22.04 31.81
N SER A 11 -38.50 -21.48 32.85
CA SER A 11 -38.97 -20.28 33.53
C SER A 11 -39.17 -19.15 32.47
N SER A 12 -40.37 -18.55 32.48
CA SER A 12 -40.75 -17.40 31.57
C SER A 12 -39.66 -16.32 31.52
N LYS A 13 -38.99 -16.10 32.65
CA LYS A 13 -37.89 -15.14 32.76
C LYS A 13 -36.64 -15.55 31.96
N LYS A 14 -36.30 -16.84 31.98
CA LYS A 14 -35.18 -17.37 31.16
C LYS A 14 -35.54 -17.39 29.68
N PHE A 15 -36.77 -17.72 29.34
CA PHE A 15 -37.23 -17.70 27.96
C PHE A 15 -37.20 -16.28 27.36
N ASN A 16 -37.73 -15.28 28.08
CA ASN A 16 -37.70 -13.88 27.66
C ASN A 16 -36.26 -13.32 27.54
N ALA A 17 -35.38 -13.66 28.48
CA ALA A 17 -33.97 -13.27 28.41
C ALA A 17 -33.28 -13.88 27.18
N MET A 18 -33.53 -15.15 26.90
CA MET A 18 -32.96 -15.83 25.74
C MET A 18 -33.53 -15.27 24.41
N GLN A 19 -34.80 -14.90 24.38
CA GLN A 19 -35.43 -14.23 23.23
C GLN A 19 -34.85 -12.84 23.00
N GLN A 20 -34.65 -12.04 24.06
CA GLN A 20 -33.96 -10.75 23.95
C GLN A 20 -32.52 -10.88 23.44
N GLN A 21 -31.81 -11.87 23.95
CA GLN A 21 -30.44 -12.13 23.52
C GLN A 21 -30.40 -12.57 22.05
N ALA A 22 -31.31 -13.43 21.61
CA ALA A 22 -31.46 -13.83 20.22
C ALA A 22 -31.76 -12.64 19.30
N GLN A 23 -32.67 -11.75 19.72
CA GLN A 23 -33.00 -10.53 18.98
C GLN A 23 -31.81 -9.55 18.89
N GLN A 24 -31.02 -9.42 19.96
CA GLN A 24 -29.80 -8.59 19.93
C GLN A 24 -28.74 -9.17 19.00
N VAL A 25 -28.54 -10.49 19.02
CA VAL A 25 -27.60 -11.17 18.12
C VAL A 25 -28.05 -11.03 16.68
N GLN A 26 -29.35 -11.21 16.41
CA GLN A 26 -29.92 -11.04 15.09
C GLN A 26 -29.73 -9.59 14.59
N GLY A 27 -30.04 -8.59 15.41
CA GLY A 27 -29.85 -7.19 15.04
C GLY A 27 -28.39 -6.82 14.78
N ARG A 28 -27.44 -7.40 15.53
CA ARG A 28 -26.00 -7.24 15.25
C ARG A 28 -25.62 -7.91 13.93
N TYR A 29 -26.11 -9.11 13.67
CA TYR A 29 -25.87 -9.83 12.45
C TYR A 29 -26.38 -9.06 11.22
N ASP A 30 -27.62 -8.57 11.30
CA ASP A 30 -28.26 -7.80 10.21
C ASP A 30 -27.51 -6.48 9.95
N SER A 31 -27.08 -5.81 11.00
CA SER A 31 -26.26 -4.59 10.90
C SER A 31 -24.90 -4.86 10.28
N LEU A 32 -24.23 -5.94 10.68
CA LEU A 32 -22.93 -6.35 10.13
C LEU A 32 -23.05 -6.76 8.66
N TYR A 33 -24.10 -7.49 8.33
CA TYR A 33 -24.40 -7.91 6.96
C TYR A 33 -24.69 -6.73 6.05
N ALA A 34 -25.47 -5.76 6.52
CA ALA A 34 -25.75 -4.53 5.79
C ALA A 34 -24.48 -3.69 5.56
N LYS A 35 -23.65 -3.53 6.60
CA LYS A 35 -22.36 -2.82 6.50
C LYS A 35 -21.43 -3.50 5.52
N SER A 36 -21.23 -4.81 5.65
CA SER A 36 -20.40 -5.58 4.72
C SER A 36 -20.89 -5.50 3.27
N GLY A 37 -22.22 -5.47 3.06
CA GLY A 37 -22.80 -5.27 1.74
C GLY A 37 -22.50 -3.88 1.17
N ALA A 38 -22.59 -2.83 1.98
CA ALA A 38 -22.26 -1.47 1.57
C ALA A 38 -20.77 -1.30 1.25
N ASP A 39 -19.88 -1.85 2.09
CA ASP A 39 -18.44 -1.79 1.88
C ASP A 39 -18.02 -2.55 0.61
N LEU A 40 -18.66 -3.71 0.36
CA LEU A 40 -18.47 -4.50 -0.87
C LEU A 40 -18.95 -3.74 -2.11
N GLN A 41 -20.06 -3.03 -2.01
CA GLN A 41 -20.59 -2.21 -3.11
C GLN A 41 -19.64 -1.04 -3.38
N SER A 42 -19.23 -0.30 -2.36
CA SER A 42 -18.24 0.79 -2.50
C SER A 42 -16.94 0.33 -3.16
N CYS A 43 -16.41 -0.80 -2.74
CA CYS A 43 -15.21 -1.38 -3.35
C CYS A 43 -15.42 -1.76 -4.82
N ARG A 44 -16.61 -2.27 -5.17
CA ARG A 44 -16.95 -2.58 -6.56
C ARG A 44 -17.05 -1.32 -7.43
N ASP A 45 -17.62 -0.26 -6.88
CA ASP A 45 -17.78 1.01 -7.57
C ASP A 45 -16.41 1.68 -7.78
N GLU A 46 -15.52 1.65 -6.79
CA GLU A 46 -14.12 2.10 -6.95
C GLU A 46 -13.36 1.31 -8.00
N VAL A 47 -13.49 -0.02 -8.00
CA VAL A 47 -12.86 -0.89 -9.01
C VAL A 47 -13.41 -0.60 -10.40
N ALA A 48 -14.71 -0.32 -10.52
CA ALA A 48 -15.33 0.03 -11.79
C ALA A 48 -14.79 1.38 -12.31
N ASP A 49 -14.68 2.39 -11.45
CA ASP A 49 -14.13 3.71 -11.80
C ASP A 49 -12.67 3.62 -12.23
N VAL A 50 -11.83 2.93 -11.47
CA VAL A 50 -10.41 2.70 -11.83
C VAL A 50 -10.27 1.94 -13.16
N ARG A 51 -11.14 0.98 -13.42
CA ARG A 51 -11.16 0.27 -14.71
C ARG A 51 -11.52 1.20 -15.85
N GLN A 52 -12.52 2.05 -15.67
CA GLN A 52 -12.93 3.05 -16.66
C GLN A 52 -11.82 4.06 -16.93
N GLN A 53 -11.16 4.57 -15.89
CA GLN A 53 -10.00 5.46 -16.03
C GLN A 53 -8.85 4.77 -16.77
N LYS A 54 -8.52 3.54 -16.42
CA LYS A 54 -7.50 2.75 -17.12
C LYS A 54 -7.84 2.60 -18.60
N GLN A 55 -9.09 2.28 -18.91
CA GLN A 55 -9.52 2.11 -20.29
C GLN A 55 -9.46 3.40 -21.09
N SER A 56 -9.84 4.54 -20.50
CA SER A 56 -9.75 5.86 -21.13
C SER A 56 -8.30 6.28 -21.39
N LEU A 57 -7.40 6.00 -20.43
CA LEU A 57 -5.97 6.25 -20.60
C LEU A 57 -5.34 5.35 -21.67
N GLN A 58 -5.77 4.10 -21.76
CA GLN A 58 -5.31 3.20 -22.80
C GLN A 58 -5.73 3.69 -24.20
N VAL A 59 -6.98 4.14 -24.37
CA VAL A 59 -7.46 4.71 -25.62
C VAL A 59 -6.65 5.95 -26.01
N ARG A 60 -6.33 6.84 -25.04
CA ARG A 60 -5.48 8.01 -25.30
C ARG A 60 -4.06 7.63 -25.70
N LEU A 61 -3.49 6.62 -25.06
CA LEU A 61 -2.18 6.07 -25.40
C LEU A 61 -2.16 5.51 -26.83
N ASP A 62 -3.18 4.74 -27.18
CA ASP A 62 -3.30 4.15 -28.51
C ASP A 62 -3.47 5.22 -29.58
N GLU A 63 -4.22 6.29 -29.28
CA GLU A 63 -4.37 7.45 -30.17
C GLU A 63 -3.04 8.21 -30.37
N LEU A 64 -2.31 8.49 -29.28
CA LEU A 64 -0.99 9.10 -29.34
C LEU A 64 0.01 8.24 -30.12
N ASN A 65 -0.02 6.93 -29.90
CA ASN A 65 0.83 5.98 -30.63
C ASN A 65 0.50 5.92 -32.13
N LYS A 66 -0.75 6.19 -32.54
CA LYS A 66 -1.13 6.33 -33.94
C LYS A 66 -0.66 7.66 -34.57
N GLN A 67 -0.66 8.73 -33.76
CA GLN A 67 -0.24 10.05 -34.25
C GLN A 67 1.28 10.13 -34.43
N LEU A 68 2.07 9.49 -33.57
CA LEU A 68 3.54 9.49 -33.65
C LEU A 68 4.10 9.02 -35.02
N PRO A 69 3.65 7.89 -35.59
CA PRO A 69 4.10 7.47 -36.92
C PRO A 69 3.75 8.49 -38.04
N MET A 70 2.54 9.08 -37.96
CA MET A 70 2.11 10.08 -38.95
C MET A 70 2.96 11.35 -38.91
N ILE A 71 3.31 11.82 -37.68
CA ILE A 71 4.21 12.96 -37.52
C ILE A 71 5.61 12.62 -38.07
N LYS A 72 6.08 11.40 -37.77
CA LYS A 72 7.39 10.91 -38.22
C LYS A 72 7.44 10.79 -39.76
N GLU A 73 6.38 10.28 -40.34
CA GLU A 73 6.24 10.16 -41.81
C GLU A 73 6.17 11.53 -42.48
N ASN A 74 5.36 12.45 -41.95
CA ASN A 74 5.29 13.83 -42.43
C ASN A 74 6.65 14.54 -42.34
N ASN A 75 7.37 14.39 -41.21
CA ASN A 75 8.71 14.96 -41.10
C ASN A 75 9.70 14.35 -42.09
N THR A 76 9.61 13.02 -42.32
CA THR A 76 10.45 12.35 -43.34
C THR A 76 10.12 12.82 -44.75
N GLN A 77 8.85 13.04 -45.04
CA GLN A 77 8.39 13.57 -46.34
C GLN A 77 8.81 15.03 -46.54
N LEU A 78 8.70 15.87 -45.49
CA LEU A 78 9.21 17.24 -45.51
C LEU A 78 10.73 17.30 -45.73
N LEU A 79 11.50 16.41 -45.11
CA LEU A 79 12.93 16.29 -45.31
C LEU A 79 13.28 15.93 -46.78
N ARG A 80 12.57 14.96 -47.37
CA ARG A 80 12.74 14.59 -48.78
C ARG A 80 12.40 15.75 -49.73
N GLN A 81 11.36 16.53 -49.42
CA GLN A 81 11.00 17.72 -50.18
C GLN A 81 12.06 18.83 -50.04
N LEU A 82 12.60 19.02 -48.82
CA LEU A 82 13.68 19.97 -48.58
C LEU A 82 15.00 19.55 -49.28
N GLU A 83 15.28 18.25 -49.28
CA GLU A 83 16.42 17.70 -50.04
C GLU A 83 16.30 17.90 -51.54
N SER A 84 15.07 17.80 -52.11
CA SER A 84 14.79 18.05 -53.51
C SER A 84 14.85 19.53 -53.89
N LEU A 85 14.71 20.46 -52.95
CA LEU A 85 14.76 21.91 -53.15
C LEU A 85 16.18 22.51 -53.11
N SER A 86 17.22 21.70 -53.01
CA SER A 86 18.64 22.08 -53.18
C SER A 86 19.14 23.34 -52.42
N VAL A 87 18.49 23.74 -51.33
CA VAL A 87 18.80 25.02 -50.64
C VAL A 87 19.30 24.82 -49.20
N ILE A 88 19.38 23.57 -48.70
CA ILE A 88 19.82 23.36 -47.31
C ILE A 88 21.29 22.99 -47.29
N SER A 89 22.09 23.80 -46.59
CA SER A 89 23.49 23.46 -46.31
C SER A 89 23.57 22.08 -45.63
N SER A 90 24.57 21.27 -46.00
CA SER A 90 24.81 19.93 -45.49
C SER A 90 24.80 19.86 -43.94
N SER A 91 25.19 20.94 -43.27
CA SER A 91 25.19 21.04 -41.81
C SER A 91 23.79 21.10 -41.20
N GLN A 92 22.79 21.67 -41.90
CA GLN A 92 21.40 21.73 -41.43
C GLN A 92 20.69 20.37 -41.59
N ALA A 93 20.93 19.70 -42.74
CA ALA A 93 20.41 18.34 -42.97
C ALA A 93 20.92 17.34 -41.93
N GLU A 94 22.19 17.44 -41.57
CA GLU A 94 22.80 16.59 -40.53
C GLU A 94 22.25 16.93 -39.13
N SER A 95 22.00 18.20 -38.82
CA SER A 95 21.38 18.61 -37.56
C SER A 95 19.95 18.07 -37.43
N ILE A 96 19.17 18.11 -38.51
CA ILE A 96 17.82 17.57 -38.55
C ILE A 96 17.84 16.03 -38.41
N LYS A 97 18.76 15.35 -39.09
CA LYS A 97 18.96 13.91 -39.00
C LYS A 97 19.29 13.49 -37.53
N ARG A 98 20.22 14.18 -36.88
CA ARG A 98 20.56 13.96 -35.45
C ARG A 98 19.35 14.20 -34.53
N SER A 99 18.53 15.21 -34.87
CA SER A 99 17.29 15.47 -34.09
C SER A 99 16.26 14.35 -34.22
N LEU A 100 16.13 13.74 -35.42
CA LEU A 100 15.25 12.59 -35.65
C LEU A 100 15.77 11.31 -34.98
N GLU A 101 17.09 11.08 -35.01
CA GLU A 101 17.73 9.98 -34.31
C GLU A 101 17.52 10.10 -32.76
N ASN A 102 17.67 11.34 -32.24
CA ASN A 102 17.36 11.64 -30.84
C ASN A 102 15.90 11.42 -30.48
N LEU A 103 14.95 11.74 -31.37
CA LEU A 103 13.53 11.47 -31.16
C LEU A 103 13.26 9.96 -31.10
N GLY A 104 13.85 9.18 -32.01
CA GLY A 104 13.74 7.72 -31.99
C GLY A 104 14.30 7.10 -30.70
N ALA A 105 15.43 7.58 -30.20
CA ALA A 105 15.99 7.12 -28.92
C ALA A 105 15.09 7.48 -27.72
N LYS A 106 14.44 8.66 -27.76
CA LYS A 106 13.48 9.06 -26.73
C LYS A 106 12.22 8.20 -26.72
N ASP A 107 11.73 7.78 -27.88
CA ASP A 107 10.55 6.90 -27.98
C ASP A 107 10.83 5.54 -27.32
N VAL A 108 11.99 4.93 -27.61
CA VAL A 108 12.42 3.69 -26.97
C VAL A 108 12.51 3.86 -25.44
N TYR A 109 13.11 4.98 -25.02
CA TYR A 109 13.21 5.29 -23.58
C TYR A 109 11.85 5.43 -22.88
N ILE A 110 10.87 6.07 -23.55
CA ILE A 110 9.50 6.20 -23.03
C ILE A 110 8.84 4.82 -22.91
N GLN A 111 9.00 3.96 -23.90
CA GLN A 111 8.46 2.59 -23.87
C GLN A 111 9.08 1.77 -22.73
N ASP A 112 10.40 1.84 -22.55
CA ASP A 112 11.09 1.16 -21.45
C ASP A 112 10.60 1.66 -20.08
N LEU A 113 10.40 2.97 -19.95
CA LEU A 113 9.87 3.57 -18.72
C LEU A 113 8.44 3.11 -18.44
N GLN A 114 7.58 3.08 -19.45
CA GLN A 114 6.20 2.60 -19.31
C GLN A 114 6.16 1.12 -18.91
N ALA A 115 6.99 0.29 -19.51
CA ALA A 115 7.11 -1.12 -19.16
C ALA A 115 7.59 -1.31 -17.70
N ALA A 116 8.56 -0.50 -17.25
CA ALA A 116 9.05 -0.53 -15.88
C ALA A 116 7.96 -0.11 -14.86
N LEU A 117 7.18 0.93 -15.19
CA LEU A 117 6.05 1.37 -14.35
C LEU A 117 4.97 0.30 -14.26
N ALA A 118 4.57 -0.31 -15.38
CA ALA A 118 3.57 -1.37 -15.41
C ALA A 118 4.02 -2.60 -14.60
N ARG A 119 5.31 -2.97 -14.70
CA ARG A 119 5.88 -4.06 -13.91
C ARG A 119 5.87 -3.76 -12.41
N ARG A 120 6.25 -2.54 -12.02
CA ARG A 120 6.18 -2.08 -10.62
C ARG A 120 4.76 -2.16 -10.07
N ASP A 121 3.78 -1.68 -10.82
CA ASP A 121 2.38 -1.66 -10.38
C ASP A 121 1.81 -3.08 -10.25
N SER A 122 2.20 -3.99 -11.15
CA SER A 122 1.84 -5.42 -11.06
C SER A 122 2.45 -6.09 -9.83
N LEU A 123 3.72 -5.81 -9.51
CA LEU A 123 4.39 -6.33 -8.31
C LEU A 123 3.74 -5.79 -7.03
N ASN A 124 3.42 -4.50 -6.99
CA ASN A 124 2.73 -3.89 -5.85
C ASN A 124 1.36 -4.53 -5.63
N LEU A 125 0.59 -4.74 -6.70
CA LEU A 125 -0.72 -5.40 -6.61
C LEU A 125 -0.59 -6.83 -6.07
N ALA A 126 0.33 -7.62 -6.59
CA ALA A 126 0.59 -8.98 -6.12
C ALA A 126 0.98 -9.01 -4.64
N LEU A 127 1.84 -8.08 -4.22
CA LEU A 127 2.27 -7.97 -2.83
C LEU A 127 1.11 -7.59 -1.89
N VAL A 128 0.27 -6.63 -2.29
CA VAL A 128 -0.94 -6.25 -1.52
C VAL A 128 -1.91 -7.41 -1.42
N MET A 129 -2.14 -8.16 -2.51
CA MET A 129 -3.02 -9.33 -2.49
C MET A 129 -2.48 -10.42 -1.56
N ASN A 130 -1.16 -10.67 -1.59
CA ASN A 130 -0.51 -11.63 -0.70
C ASN A 130 -0.60 -11.18 0.78
N LEU A 131 -0.34 -9.90 1.07
CA LEU A 131 -0.49 -9.34 2.42
C LEU A 131 -1.94 -9.46 2.91
N LYS A 132 -2.92 -9.06 2.10
CA LYS A 132 -4.34 -9.19 2.46
C LYS A 132 -4.77 -10.65 2.62
N GLY A 133 -4.29 -11.56 1.78
CA GLY A 133 -4.58 -12.99 1.90
C GLY A 133 -4.06 -13.62 3.18
N VAL A 134 -2.87 -13.23 3.62
CA VAL A 134 -2.23 -13.76 4.83
C VAL A 134 -2.75 -13.07 6.11
N LEU A 135 -3.10 -11.78 6.03
CA LEU A 135 -3.57 -10.96 7.15
C LEU A 135 -5.09 -10.90 7.27
N GLY A 136 -5.85 -11.27 6.25
CA GLY A 136 -7.31 -11.09 6.12
C GLY A 136 -8.19 -11.79 7.18
N ASN A 137 -7.61 -12.60 8.06
CA ASN A 137 -8.30 -13.18 9.23
C ASN A 137 -8.08 -12.37 10.53
N LEU A 138 -7.40 -11.22 10.43
CA LEU A 138 -7.18 -10.31 11.55
C LEU A 138 -8.22 -9.18 11.47
N ASN A 139 -8.72 -8.75 12.62
CA ASN A 139 -9.71 -7.66 12.69
C ASN A 139 -9.23 -6.46 11.87
N ASP A 140 -9.98 -6.08 10.83
CA ASP A 140 -9.65 -4.98 9.92
C ASP A 140 -9.42 -3.62 10.60
N GLU A 141 -9.90 -3.46 11.85
CA GLU A 141 -9.68 -2.24 12.65
C GLU A 141 -8.24 -2.05 13.13
N ASP A 142 -7.45 -3.12 13.22
CA ASP A 142 -6.10 -3.08 13.77
C ASP A 142 -4.99 -3.08 12.73
N ILE A 143 -5.32 -3.45 11.48
CA ILE A 143 -4.36 -3.51 10.37
C ILE A 143 -4.99 -2.90 9.13
N ASN A 144 -4.33 -1.90 8.57
CA ASN A 144 -4.74 -1.24 7.34
C ASN A 144 -3.62 -1.30 6.29
N ILE A 145 -3.95 -1.81 5.10
CA ILE A 145 -3.01 -1.90 3.97
C ILE A 145 -3.49 -0.97 2.87
N LYS A 146 -2.65 -0.02 2.49
CA LYS A 146 -2.93 0.94 1.43
C LYS A 146 -1.73 1.13 0.51
N VAL A 147 -2.02 1.53 -0.73
CA VAL A 147 -1.00 1.91 -1.72
C VAL A 147 -1.17 3.38 -2.03
N GLU A 148 -0.13 4.15 -1.82
CA GLU A 148 -0.10 5.57 -2.18
C GLU A 148 1.18 5.87 -2.96
N LYS A 149 1.03 6.45 -4.15
CA LYS A 149 2.16 6.84 -5.02
C LYS A 149 3.15 5.70 -5.32
N GLY A 150 2.64 4.47 -5.41
CA GLY A 150 3.46 3.29 -5.68
C GLY A 150 4.22 2.74 -4.49
N VAL A 151 3.98 3.25 -3.28
CA VAL A 151 4.52 2.76 -2.01
C VAL A 151 3.41 2.02 -1.27
N ILE A 152 3.73 0.86 -0.70
CA ILE A 152 2.79 0.09 0.09
C ILE A 152 3.01 0.41 1.57
N TYR A 153 1.92 0.76 2.23
CA TYR A 153 1.87 1.03 3.66
C TYR A 153 1.06 -0.03 4.38
N VAL A 154 1.64 -0.64 5.40
CA VAL A 154 0.94 -1.54 6.31
C VAL A 154 0.92 -0.87 7.68
N ASP A 155 -0.21 -0.26 8.02
CA ASP A 155 -0.43 0.36 9.33
C ASP A 155 -0.95 -0.69 10.31
N ILE A 156 -0.29 -0.81 11.46
CA ILE A 156 -0.67 -1.71 12.55
C ILE A 156 -0.94 -0.85 13.78
N SER A 157 -2.12 -1.01 14.39
CA SER A 157 -2.49 -0.23 15.57
C SER A 157 -1.57 -0.52 16.76
N ASP A 158 -1.29 0.52 17.52
CA ASP A 158 -0.43 0.43 18.70
C ASP A 158 -1.02 -0.51 19.77
N LYS A 159 -2.35 -0.49 19.96
CA LYS A 159 -3.04 -1.37 20.91
C LYS A 159 -2.86 -2.86 20.61
N MET A 160 -2.63 -3.21 19.32
CA MET A 160 -2.31 -4.58 18.93
C MET A 160 -0.86 -4.92 19.27
N LEU A 161 0.08 -4.02 19.00
CA LEU A 161 1.51 -4.27 19.09
C LEU A 161 2.05 -4.17 20.51
N PHE A 162 1.60 -3.19 21.31
CA PHE A 162 2.20 -2.83 22.59
C PHE A 162 1.17 -2.67 23.69
N ASN A 163 1.60 -2.75 24.93
CA ASN A 163 0.84 -2.21 26.06
C ASN A 163 0.99 -0.68 26.09
N SER A 164 0.05 0.01 26.76
CA SER A 164 0.09 1.45 26.93
C SER A 164 1.44 1.92 27.51
N GLY A 165 2.07 2.90 26.89
CA GLY A 165 3.37 3.40 27.32
C GLY A 165 4.54 2.41 27.19
N SER A 166 4.37 1.29 26.52
CA SER A 166 5.40 0.28 26.34
C SER A 166 5.93 0.26 24.90
N TYR A 167 7.13 -0.23 24.76
CA TYR A 167 7.77 -0.62 23.49
C TYR A 167 8.05 -2.12 23.40
N VAL A 168 7.59 -2.91 24.39
CA VAL A 168 7.72 -4.36 24.37
C VAL A 168 6.56 -4.93 23.56
N VAL A 169 6.89 -5.67 22.50
CA VAL A 169 5.89 -6.26 21.60
C VAL A 169 5.16 -7.39 22.31
N ARG A 170 3.84 -7.38 22.21
CA ARG A 170 2.96 -8.38 22.80
C ARG A 170 3.07 -9.71 22.05
N GLU A 171 2.85 -10.83 22.75
CA GLU A 171 2.96 -12.16 22.15
C GLU A 171 2.04 -12.35 20.94
N ARG A 172 0.77 -11.95 21.06
CA ARG A 172 -0.19 -11.99 19.94
C ARG A 172 0.27 -11.19 18.72
N ALA A 173 0.97 -10.09 18.94
CA ALA A 173 1.49 -9.26 17.85
C ALA A 173 2.66 -9.92 17.10
N ARG A 174 3.41 -10.79 17.75
CA ARG A 174 4.49 -11.58 17.12
C ARG A 174 3.95 -12.45 15.99
N GLU A 175 2.81 -13.13 16.21
CA GLU A 175 2.17 -13.95 15.17
C GLU A 175 1.82 -13.11 13.92
N VAL A 176 1.30 -11.88 14.13
CA VAL A 176 1.00 -10.96 13.04
C VAL A 176 2.26 -10.53 12.30
N LEU A 177 3.30 -10.16 13.05
CA LEU A 177 4.60 -9.82 12.47
C LEU A 177 5.22 -11.00 11.72
N GLY A 178 5.01 -12.23 12.19
CA GLY A 178 5.43 -13.45 11.50
C GLY A 178 4.77 -13.62 10.15
N LYS A 179 3.48 -13.34 10.05
CA LYS A 179 2.73 -13.36 8.78
C LYS A 179 3.26 -12.31 7.80
N VAL A 180 3.51 -11.09 8.27
CA VAL A 180 4.12 -10.03 7.46
C VAL A 180 5.54 -10.45 7.02
N ALA A 181 6.35 -10.99 7.94
CA ALA A 181 7.70 -11.47 7.64
C ALA A 181 7.70 -12.54 6.56
N LEU A 182 6.74 -13.46 6.57
CA LEU A 182 6.61 -14.51 5.54
C LEU A 182 6.43 -13.91 4.14
N VAL A 183 5.55 -12.90 4.01
CA VAL A 183 5.32 -12.23 2.73
C VAL A 183 6.57 -11.46 2.29
N LEU A 184 7.23 -10.74 3.20
CA LEU A 184 8.45 -9.98 2.91
C LEU A 184 9.64 -10.89 2.54
N LYS A 185 9.75 -12.08 3.14
CA LYS A 185 10.80 -13.06 2.81
C LYS A 185 10.65 -13.63 1.40
N ASN A 186 9.42 -13.79 0.92
CA ASN A 186 9.13 -14.25 -0.44
C ASN A 186 9.47 -13.19 -1.52
N GLN A 187 9.88 -12.00 -1.12
CA GLN A 187 10.30 -10.90 -1.98
C GLN A 187 11.70 -10.43 -1.55
N PRO A 188 12.78 -11.16 -1.89
CA PRO A 188 14.12 -10.95 -1.34
C PRO A 188 14.72 -9.58 -1.70
N ASP A 189 14.30 -9.01 -2.81
CA ASP A 189 14.85 -7.75 -3.33
C ASP A 189 14.15 -6.49 -2.77
N ILE A 190 13.11 -6.66 -1.94
CA ILE A 190 12.37 -5.53 -1.38
C ILE A 190 13.01 -5.06 -0.08
N GLU A 191 13.30 -3.77 0.00
CA GLU A 191 13.63 -3.08 1.22
C GLU A 191 12.39 -2.46 1.85
N PHE A 192 12.38 -2.36 3.17
CA PHE A 192 11.27 -1.75 3.89
C PHE A 192 11.73 -1.02 5.14
N MET A 193 10.93 -0.05 5.53
CA MET A 193 11.16 0.74 6.73
C MET A 193 10.02 0.50 7.71
N VAL A 194 10.35 0.35 8.98
CA VAL A 194 9.40 0.32 10.08
C VAL A 194 9.38 1.70 10.74
N GLU A 195 8.27 2.40 10.64
CA GLU A 195 8.06 3.72 11.24
C GLU A 195 7.17 3.62 12.48
N GLY A 196 7.61 4.17 13.60
CA GLY A 196 6.78 4.36 14.79
C GLY A 196 6.13 5.75 14.77
N HIS A 197 4.86 5.81 15.14
CA HIS A 197 4.09 7.06 15.28
C HIS A 197 3.42 7.09 16.65
N THR A 198 3.35 8.27 17.26
CA THR A 198 2.64 8.52 18.51
C THR A 198 1.48 9.49 18.30
N ASP A 199 0.70 9.70 19.32
CA ASP A 199 -0.19 10.86 19.43
C ASP A 199 0.56 12.04 20.11
N THR A 200 -0.15 13.14 20.34
CA THR A 200 0.41 14.35 20.97
C THR A 200 0.47 14.28 22.49
N VAL A 201 0.07 13.16 23.11
CA VAL A 201 0.26 13.01 24.56
C VAL A 201 1.73 12.80 24.82
N SER A 202 2.32 13.74 25.57
CA SER A 202 3.75 13.69 25.91
C SER A 202 4.07 12.42 26.67
N TYR A 203 5.14 11.76 26.25
CA TYR A 203 5.66 10.57 26.92
C TYR A 203 7.13 10.77 27.27
N ALA A 204 7.39 10.78 28.56
CA ALA A 204 8.75 10.77 29.10
C ALA A 204 8.79 9.79 30.27
N GLN A 205 9.48 8.66 30.11
CA GLN A 205 9.58 7.64 31.17
C GLN A 205 10.89 6.86 31.06
N GLY A 206 11.59 6.75 32.15
CA GLY A 206 12.85 6.03 32.25
C GLY A 206 13.93 6.70 31.39
N VAL A 207 14.40 5.97 30.37
CA VAL A 207 15.43 6.46 29.42
C VAL A 207 14.85 7.18 28.21
N LEU A 208 13.52 7.22 28.07
CA LEU A 208 12.85 7.89 26.95
C LEU A 208 12.53 9.33 27.34
N LEU A 209 12.98 10.28 26.52
CA LEU A 209 12.84 11.70 26.77
C LEU A 209 11.51 12.25 26.25
N ASP A 210 11.03 11.74 25.13
CA ASP A 210 9.86 12.26 24.44
C ASP A 210 9.23 11.23 23.47
N ASN A 211 8.29 11.71 22.67
CA ASN A 211 7.61 10.93 21.64
C ASN A 211 8.53 10.51 20.48
N TRP A 212 9.64 11.21 20.24
CA TRP A 212 10.65 10.78 19.28
C TRP A 212 11.30 9.47 19.73
N ASP A 213 11.79 9.45 20.97
CA ASP A 213 12.42 8.27 21.55
C ASP A 213 11.47 7.08 21.58
N LEU A 214 10.23 7.30 22.03
CA LEU A 214 9.22 6.25 22.08
C LEU A 214 8.94 5.66 20.71
N SER A 215 8.75 6.51 19.69
CA SER A 215 8.45 6.09 18.33
C SER A 215 9.59 5.28 17.69
N VAL A 216 10.83 5.75 17.84
CA VAL A 216 12.03 5.03 17.37
C VAL A 216 12.20 3.71 18.10
N LYS A 217 12.01 3.70 19.43
CA LYS A 217 12.15 2.48 20.23
C LYS A 217 11.16 1.41 19.85
N ARG A 218 9.91 1.78 19.57
CA ARG A 218 8.86 0.89 19.09
C ARG A 218 9.19 0.31 17.72
N ALA A 219 9.61 1.14 16.78
CA ALA A 219 10.06 0.69 15.47
C ALA A 219 11.22 -0.31 15.59
N THR A 220 12.22 0.00 16.41
CA THR A 220 13.38 -0.87 16.65
C THR A 220 12.96 -2.19 17.29
N SER A 221 11.96 -2.20 18.19
CA SER A 221 11.47 -3.43 18.81
C SER A 221 10.84 -4.36 17.77
N VAL A 222 10.06 -3.81 16.82
CA VAL A 222 9.48 -4.58 15.72
C VAL A 222 10.57 -5.13 14.80
N VAL A 223 11.55 -4.29 14.39
CA VAL A 223 12.67 -4.73 13.54
C VAL A 223 13.45 -5.86 14.19
N ARG A 224 13.71 -5.82 15.49
CA ARG A 224 14.41 -6.89 16.22
C ARG A 224 13.63 -8.21 16.19
N ILE A 225 12.32 -8.18 16.30
CA ILE A 225 11.48 -9.39 16.18
C ILE A 225 11.56 -9.96 14.77
N LEU A 226 11.41 -9.11 13.75
CA LEU A 226 11.54 -9.55 12.35
C LEU A 226 12.91 -10.16 12.07
N GLN A 227 13.98 -9.59 12.63
CA GLN A 227 15.34 -10.08 12.48
C GLN A 227 15.57 -11.38 13.25
N ASN A 228 15.31 -11.39 14.56
CA ASN A 228 15.77 -12.45 15.46
C ASN A 228 14.86 -13.67 15.43
N GLU A 229 13.54 -13.47 15.36
CA GLU A 229 12.55 -14.55 15.40
C GLU A 229 12.18 -15.05 14.00
N TYR A 230 12.05 -14.11 13.04
CA TYR A 230 11.61 -14.46 11.68
C TYR A 230 12.74 -14.45 10.64
N GLN A 231 13.96 -14.18 11.06
CA GLN A 231 15.17 -14.29 10.20
C GLN A 231 15.08 -13.42 8.93
N VAL A 232 14.46 -12.22 9.06
CA VAL A 232 14.48 -11.24 7.98
C VAL A 232 15.85 -10.58 7.94
N PRO A 233 16.53 -10.50 6.78
CA PRO A 233 17.88 -9.94 6.68
C PRO A 233 17.90 -8.46 7.12
N PRO A 234 18.79 -8.06 8.06
CA PRO A 234 18.82 -6.70 8.60
C PRO A 234 19.18 -5.63 7.55
N VAL A 235 19.92 -5.99 6.52
CA VAL A 235 20.29 -5.11 5.39
C VAL A 235 19.05 -4.54 4.67
N ARG A 236 17.92 -5.23 4.75
CA ARG A 236 16.67 -4.85 4.10
C ARG A 236 15.75 -3.98 4.97
N MET A 237 16.14 -3.73 6.22
CA MET A 237 15.28 -3.11 7.22
C MET A 237 15.85 -1.80 7.73
N THR A 238 14.98 -0.79 7.80
CA THR A 238 15.26 0.47 8.49
C THR A 238 14.25 0.68 9.60
N ALA A 239 14.69 1.09 10.78
CA ALA A 239 13.82 1.54 11.87
C ALA A 239 13.83 3.06 11.93
N ALA A 240 12.65 3.68 11.94
CA ALA A 240 12.48 5.11 11.99
C ALA A 240 11.40 5.52 13.01
N GLY A 241 11.53 6.71 13.59
CA GLY A 241 10.51 7.34 14.41
C GLY A 241 9.98 8.59 13.73
N ARG A 242 8.69 8.84 13.87
CA ARG A 242 8.00 10.05 13.39
C ARG A 242 7.42 10.89 14.52
N GLY A 243 7.50 10.40 15.76
CA GLY A 243 6.87 11.06 16.89
C GLY A 243 5.38 11.30 16.62
N GLU A 244 4.89 12.45 17.02
CA GLU A 244 3.49 12.89 16.89
C GLU A 244 3.21 13.72 15.62
N TYR A 245 4.23 13.99 14.79
CA TYR A 245 4.20 15.03 13.75
C TYR A 245 3.48 14.63 12.47
N ILE A 246 3.16 13.34 12.28
CA ILE A 246 2.42 12.85 11.11
C ILE A 246 1.12 12.18 11.58
N SER A 247 0.14 13.01 11.91
CA SER A 247 -1.19 12.56 12.35
C SER A 247 -2.06 12.17 11.17
N LEU A 248 -2.81 11.07 11.32
CA LEU A 248 -3.86 10.64 10.37
C LEU A 248 -5.23 11.15 10.76
N ALA A 249 -5.44 11.42 12.05
CA ALA A 249 -6.70 11.90 12.61
C ALA A 249 -6.44 13.00 13.66
N SER A 250 -7.51 13.66 14.09
CA SER A 250 -7.41 14.70 15.11
C SER A 250 -6.92 14.13 16.44
N ASN A 251 -5.92 14.76 17.04
CA ASN A 251 -5.43 14.41 18.39
C ASN A 251 -6.35 14.90 19.53
N SER A 252 -7.38 15.69 19.23
CA SER A 252 -8.32 16.21 20.23
C SER A 252 -9.23 15.10 20.79
N THR A 253 -9.52 14.04 20.02
CA THR A 253 -10.38 12.94 20.45
C THR A 253 -9.55 11.69 20.83
N ALA A 254 -10.09 10.85 21.69
CA ALA A 254 -9.43 9.61 22.09
C ALA A 254 -9.30 8.63 20.91
N GLU A 255 -10.32 8.58 20.05
CA GLU A 255 -10.37 7.75 18.85
C GLU A 255 -9.30 8.22 17.85
N GLY A 256 -9.21 9.53 17.60
CA GLY A 256 -8.22 10.09 16.69
C GLY A 256 -6.78 9.85 17.19
N ARG A 257 -6.53 9.99 18.50
CA ARG A 257 -5.24 9.63 19.08
C ARG A 257 -4.93 8.14 18.91
N ALA A 258 -5.93 7.26 19.06
CA ALA A 258 -5.75 5.84 18.85
C ALA A 258 -5.33 5.50 17.40
N VAL A 259 -5.88 6.19 16.42
CA VAL A 259 -5.50 6.05 15.00
C VAL A 259 -4.07 6.57 14.74
N ASN A 260 -3.68 7.65 15.44
CA ASN A 260 -2.34 8.23 15.29
C ASN A 260 -1.26 7.31 15.89
N ARG A 261 -1.54 6.65 17.02
CA ARG A 261 -0.65 5.66 17.62
C ARG A 261 -0.64 4.39 16.77
N ARG A 262 0.37 4.27 15.92
CA ARG A 262 0.53 3.14 15.00
C ARG A 262 2.00 2.83 14.74
N THR A 263 2.25 1.63 14.30
CA THR A 263 3.51 1.28 13.63
C THR A 263 3.20 1.01 12.17
N ARG A 264 3.94 1.65 11.30
CA ARG A 264 3.79 1.57 9.84
C ARG A 264 4.96 0.82 9.24
N ILE A 265 4.69 -0.20 8.46
CA ILE A 265 5.70 -0.82 7.61
C ILE A 265 5.55 -0.20 6.23
N VAL A 266 6.59 0.50 5.78
CA VAL A 266 6.67 1.17 4.49
C VAL A 266 7.49 0.27 3.58
N ILE A 267 6.86 -0.32 2.58
CA ILE A 267 7.53 -1.16 1.61
C ILE A 267 7.93 -0.28 0.44
N LEU A 268 9.24 -0.11 0.29
CA LEU A 268 9.80 0.76 -0.73
C LEU A 268 9.83 0.04 -2.08
N PRO A 269 9.34 0.67 -3.15
CA PRO A 269 9.49 0.11 -4.47
C PRO A 269 10.97 0.03 -4.84
N GLN A 270 11.36 -1.00 -5.59
CA GLN A 270 12.70 -1.09 -6.17
C GLN A 270 12.93 0.05 -7.15
N LEU A 271 13.56 1.11 -6.68
CA LEU A 271 13.91 2.26 -7.50
C LEU A 271 15.19 2.04 -8.32
N ASP A 272 15.99 1.03 -8.00
CA ASP A 272 17.27 0.76 -8.66
C ASP A 272 17.13 0.51 -10.16
N GLN A 273 16.09 -0.19 -10.58
CA GLN A 273 15.80 -0.40 -12.00
C GLN A 273 15.38 0.90 -12.69
N PHE A 274 14.66 1.76 -11.98
CA PHE A 274 14.27 3.07 -12.46
C PHE A 274 15.46 4.02 -12.56
N PHE A 275 16.33 4.05 -11.55
CA PHE A 275 17.55 4.85 -11.58
C PHE A 275 18.53 4.36 -12.66
N LYS A 276 18.68 3.06 -12.87
CA LYS A 276 19.48 2.51 -13.98
C LYS A 276 18.99 2.94 -15.37
N LEU A 277 17.68 3.12 -15.52
CA LEU A 277 17.11 3.69 -16.77
C LEU A 277 17.45 5.17 -16.92
N LEU A 278 17.50 5.92 -15.81
CA LEU A 278 17.90 7.33 -15.81
C LEU A 278 19.40 7.55 -16.02
N GLU A 279 20.23 6.63 -15.54
CA GLU A 279 21.70 6.70 -15.64
C GLU A 279 22.22 6.37 -17.05
N ARG A 280 21.49 5.62 -17.87
CA ARG A 280 21.88 5.23 -19.23
C ARG A 280 22.06 6.37 -20.23
N LYS A 281 21.96 7.64 -19.82
CA LYS A 281 21.99 8.83 -20.66
C LYS A 281 23.20 9.75 -20.43
N LYS A 282 24.39 9.18 -20.17
CA LYS A 282 25.65 9.96 -20.15
C LYS A 282 26.64 9.55 -21.25
N GLU A 283 26.14 9.03 -22.39
CA GLU A 283 26.97 8.87 -23.59
C GLU A 283 26.50 9.77 -24.72
#